data_9efaf03cab627b09ace6e3a0f4799ed9
#
_entry.id   9efaf03cab627b09ace6e3a0f4799ed9
#
_cell.length_a   1.000
_cell.length_b   1.000
_cell.length_c   1.000
_cell.angle_alpha   90.00
_cell.angle_beta   90.00
_cell.angle_gamma   90.00
#
_symmetry.space_group_name_H-M   'P 1'
#
loop_
_entity.id
_entity.type
_entity.pdbx_description
1 polymer ?
#
loop_
_entity_poly.entity_id
_entity_poly.type
_entity_poly.pdbx_seq_one_letter_code
_entity_poly.pdbx_strand_id
1 'polypeptide(L)'
;MTALQEHQAVLLELLRELDRVCTAHNIPYVLFAGTALGAARHRGFIPWDDDLDVALLRPDYERLLALDDGCWGEKYFLQREFSPHWPLHFSKLRKNGTTCLEKYRPKDERSHRGIYIDVFPLDNAAPTAAGRLWQFAASRVVLAKSLWERGYETDSATKKLFMTLCRPLPIGLFLRAVKRPGAGDSTCVHSFLG
;
A
#
# COMPACT_ATOMS: atom_id res chain seq x y z
N MET A 1 -15.91 8.55 23.72
CA MET A 1 -15.03 7.69 22.88
C MET A 1 -13.60 8.02 23.23
N THR A 2 -12.70 7.05 23.15
CA THR A 2 -11.25 7.31 23.25
C THR A 2 -10.73 7.88 21.92
N ALA A 3 -9.58 8.57 21.95
CA ALA A 3 -8.96 9.07 20.71
C ALA A 3 -8.71 7.97 19.65
N LEU A 4 -8.38 6.75 20.11
CA LEU A 4 -8.25 5.59 19.21
C LEU A 4 -9.61 5.20 18.58
N GLN A 5 -10.69 5.19 19.34
CA GLN A 5 -12.02 4.89 18.79
C GLN A 5 -12.50 5.95 17.79
N GLU A 6 -12.16 7.21 18.01
CA GLU A 6 -12.44 8.30 17.05
C GLU A 6 -11.63 8.09 15.77
N HIS A 7 -10.35 7.72 15.89
CA HIS A 7 -9.50 7.38 14.76
C HIS A 7 -10.06 6.18 13.97
N GLN A 8 -10.38 5.07 14.65
CA GLN A 8 -11.00 3.89 14.05
C GLN A 8 -12.33 4.20 13.34
N ALA A 9 -13.12 5.14 13.85
CA ALA A 9 -14.35 5.58 13.18
C ALA A 9 -14.06 6.27 11.83
N VAL A 10 -12.97 7.05 11.75
CA VAL A 10 -12.53 7.67 10.49
C VAL A 10 -11.99 6.61 9.52
N LEU A 11 -11.23 5.62 10.00
CA LEU A 11 -10.76 4.51 9.15
C LEU A 11 -11.94 3.71 8.57
N LEU A 12 -12.97 3.46 9.37
CA LEU A 12 -14.19 2.78 8.90
C LEU A 12 -14.97 3.63 7.87
N GLU A 13 -14.98 4.96 8.01
CA GLU A 13 -15.55 5.86 7.00
C GLU A 13 -14.79 5.75 5.67
N LEU A 14 -13.46 5.73 5.71
CA LEU A 14 -12.62 5.52 4.53
C LEU A 14 -12.85 4.16 3.87
N LEU A 15 -13.00 3.09 4.67
CA LEU A 15 -13.31 1.76 4.14
C LEU A 15 -14.68 1.73 3.46
N ARG A 16 -15.69 2.37 4.03
CA ARG A 16 -17.03 2.47 3.42
C ARG A 16 -17.00 3.22 2.09
N GLU A 17 -16.18 4.25 2.00
CA GLU A 17 -16.01 4.98 0.75
C GLU A 17 -15.27 4.14 -0.31
N LEU A 18 -14.21 3.43 0.08
CA LEU A 18 -13.56 2.46 -0.82
C LEU A 18 -14.56 1.41 -1.31
N ASP A 19 -15.35 0.83 -0.42
CA ASP A 19 -16.36 -0.18 -0.74
C ASP A 19 -17.40 0.36 -1.71
N ARG A 20 -17.90 1.58 -1.49
CA ARG A 20 -18.82 2.26 -2.40
C ARG A 20 -18.26 2.37 -3.82
N VAL A 21 -17.01 2.85 -3.95
CA VAL A 21 -16.36 3.02 -5.25
C VAL A 21 -16.06 1.66 -5.89
N CYS A 22 -15.51 0.73 -5.13
CA CYS A 22 -15.20 -0.62 -5.61
C CYS A 22 -16.45 -1.36 -6.10
N THR A 23 -17.55 -1.28 -5.35
CA THR A 23 -18.83 -1.89 -5.72
C THR A 23 -19.40 -1.25 -7.00
N ALA A 24 -19.39 0.08 -7.10
CA ALA A 24 -19.88 0.79 -8.27
C ALA A 24 -19.13 0.43 -9.57
N HIS A 25 -17.86 0.06 -9.47
CA HIS A 25 -17.00 -0.28 -10.61
C HIS A 25 -16.70 -1.78 -10.75
N ASN A 26 -17.35 -2.64 -9.94
CA ASN A 26 -17.10 -4.09 -9.91
C ASN A 26 -15.62 -4.43 -9.73
N ILE A 27 -14.98 -3.81 -8.74
CA ILE A 27 -13.57 -4.02 -8.37
C ILE A 27 -13.54 -4.80 -7.06
N PRO A 28 -13.20 -6.11 -7.07
CA PRO A 28 -13.10 -6.89 -5.83
C PRO A 28 -11.88 -6.49 -5.02
N TYR A 29 -12.04 -6.46 -3.71
CA TYR A 29 -10.97 -6.27 -2.74
C TYR A 29 -11.15 -7.19 -1.54
N VAL A 30 -10.12 -7.33 -0.72
CA VAL A 30 -10.15 -8.10 0.53
C VAL A 30 -9.57 -7.26 1.67
N LEU A 31 -10.07 -7.50 2.87
CA LEU A 31 -9.40 -7.02 4.08
C LEU A 31 -8.07 -7.75 4.22
N PHE A 32 -7.02 -7.06 4.66
CA PHE A 32 -5.66 -7.59 4.66
C PHE A 32 -5.04 -7.52 6.06
N ALA A 33 -4.02 -8.34 6.29
CA ALA A 33 -3.18 -8.35 7.49
C ALA A 33 -3.96 -8.25 8.82
N GLY A 34 -3.64 -7.27 9.68
CA GLY A 34 -4.28 -7.02 10.98
C GLY A 34 -5.77 -6.78 10.86
N THR A 35 -6.20 -6.07 9.83
CA THR A 35 -7.62 -5.79 9.57
C THR A 35 -8.44 -7.06 9.32
N ALA A 36 -7.93 -7.99 8.51
CA ALA A 36 -8.59 -9.27 8.28
C ALA A 36 -8.68 -10.11 9.57
N LEU A 37 -7.62 -10.11 10.36
CA LEU A 37 -7.58 -10.79 11.65
C LEU A 37 -8.58 -10.19 12.64
N GLY A 38 -8.67 -8.86 12.70
CA GLY A 38 -9.64 -8.12 13.51
C GLY A 38 -11.08 -8.46 13.13
N ALA A 39 -11.40 -8.43 11.84
CA ALA A 39 -12.72 -8.79 11.33
C ALA A 39 -13.11 -10.22 11.73
N ALA A 40 -12.19 -11.19 11.61
CA ALA A 40 -12.44 -12.60 11.92
C ALA A 40 -12.59 -12.87 13.43
N ARG A 41 -11.76 -12.24 14.28
CA ARG A 41 -11.70 -12.54 15.72
C ARG A 41 -12.52 -11.60 16.56
N HIS A 42 -12.62 -10.32 16.20
CA HIS A 42 -13.25 -9.27 16.99
C HIS A 42 -14.52 -8.73 16.33
N ARG A 43 -14.85 -9.18 15.11
CA ARG A 43 -15.94 -8.64 14.28
C ARG A 43 -15.82 -7.12 14.05
N GLY A 44 -14.60 -6.64 14.00
CA GLY A 44 -14.23 -5.23 13.85
C GLY A 44 -12.74 -5.05 13.99
N PHE A 45 -12.30 -3.89 14.44
CA PHE A 45 -10.88 -3.65 14.73
C PHE A 45 -10.36 -4.52 15.88
N ILE A 46 -9.10 -4.89 15.83
CA ILE A 46 -8.38 -5.30 17.03
C ILE A 46 -8.40 -4.10 18.00
N PRO A 47 -8.74 -4.26 19.29
CA PRO A 47 -9.03 -3.13 20.19
C PRO A 47 -7.95 -2.05 20.35
N TRP A 48 -6.69 -2.39 20.04
CA TRP A 48 -5.53 -1.48 20.14
C TRP A 48 -4.92 -1.13 18.78
N ASP A 49 -5.56 -1.54 17.68
CA ASP A 49 -5.08 -1.33 16.32
C ASP A 49 -5.45 0.06 15.81
N ASP A 50 -4.52 0.74 15.17
CA ASP A 50 -4.68 2.11 14.67
C ASP A 50 -4.52 2.23 13.14
N ASP A 51 -4.49 1.09 12.44
CA ASP A 51 -4.42 1.03 10.98
C ASP A 51 -5.58 0.21 10.37
N LEU A 52 -5.74 0.34 9.06
CA LEU A 52 -6.68 -0.44 8.26
C LEU A 52 -6.08 -0.70 6.89
N ASP A 53 -5.95 -1.99 6.59
CA ASP A 53 -5.32 -2.50 5.38
C ASP A 53 -6.33 -3.22 4.50
N VAL A 54 -6.29 -2.92 3.21
CA VAL A 54 -7.00 -3.67 2.18
C VAL A 54 -6.04 -4.08 1.07
N ALA A 55 -6.37 -5.16 0.36
CA ALA A 55 -5.56 -5.63 -0.75
C ALA A 55 -6.43 -5.98 -1.96
N LEU A 56 -5.88 -5.75 -3.14
CA LEU A 56 -6.49 -6.10 -4.42
C LEU A 56 -5.52 -6.91 -5.27
N LEU A 57 -6.02 -7.86 -6.04
CA LEU A 57 -5.21 -8.48 -7.08
C LEU A 57 -4.72 -7.41 -8.06
N ARG A 58 -3.50 -7.57 -8.60
CA ARG A 58 -2.87 -6.55 -9.45
C ARG A 58 -3.78 -6.01 -10.56
N PRO A 59 -4.52 -6.82 -11.32
CA PRO A 59 -5.41 -6.29 -12.36
C PRO A 59 -6.50 -5.37 -11.80
N ASP A 60 -7.09 -5.71 -10.65
CA ASP A 60 -8.14 -4.92 -10.02
C ASP A 60 -7.57 -3.68 -9.34
N TYR A 61 -6.37 -3.78 -8.78
CA TYR A 61 -5.63 -2.63 -8.26
C TYR A 61 -5.33 -1.60 -9.36
N GLU A 62 -4.86 -2.04 -10.52
CA GLU A 62 -4.62 -1.13 -11.67
C GLU A 62 -5.94 -0.51 -12.18
N ARG A 63 -7.05 -1.25 -12.16
CA ARG A 63 -8.38 -0.70 -12.48
C ARG A 63 -8.79 0.38 -11.48
N LEU A 64 -8.56 0.16 -10.19
CA LEU A 64 -8.82 1.16 -9.15
C LEU A 64 -8.00 2.43 -9.37
N LEU A 65 -6.70 2.29 -9.68
CA LEU A 65 -5.82 3.44 -9.93
C LEU A 65 -6.17 4.20 -11.21
N ALA A 66 -6.80 3.56 -12.18
CA ALA A 66 -7.23 4.17 -13.43
C ALA A 66 -8.54 4.96 -13.32
N LEU A 67 -9.25 4.87 -12.20
CA LEU A 67 -10.46 5.65 -11.98
C LEU A 67 -10.16 7.15 -11.92
N ASP A 68 -11.10 7.94 -12.39
CA ASP A 68 -11.05 9.39 -12.28
C ASP A 68 -11.11 9.85 -10.82
N ASP A 69 -10.36 10.91 -10.47
CA ASP A 69 -10.32 11.42 -9.10
C ASP A 69 -11.70 11.93 -8.63
N GLY A 70 -12.59 12.30 -9.55
CA GLY A 70 -13.95 12.67 -9.23
C GLY A 70 -14.78 11.56 -8.57
N CYS A 71 -14.38 10.29 -8.74
CA CYS A 71 -15.03 9.15 -8.05
C CYS A 71 -14.97 9.25 -6.53
N TRP A 72 -13.95 9.94 -6.00
CA TRP A 72 -13.70 10.11 -4.57
C TRP A 72 -14.36 11.36 -3.97
N GLY A 73 -14.90 12.25 -4.82
CA GLY A 73 -15.46 13.53 -4.41
C GLY A 73 -14.43 14.45 -3.73
N GLU A 74 -14.92 15.50 -3.08
CA GLU A 74 -14.05 16.48 -2.43
C GLU A 74 -13.49 16.03 -1.07
N LYS A 75 -14.07 14.99 -0.48
CA LYS A 75 -13.72 14.55 0.89
C LYS A 75 -12.52 13.62 0.95
N TYR A 76 -12.19 12.95 -0.16
CA TYR A 76 -11.20 11.90 -0.17
C TYR A 76 -10.19 12.10 -1.29
N PHE A 77 -8.99 11.52 -1.11
CA PHE A 77 -7.90 11.60 -2.04
C PHE A 77 -7.21 10.25 -2.18
N LEU A 78 -7.19 9.68 -3.38
CA LEU A 78 -6.42 8.48 -3.66
C LEU A 78 -4.97 8.84 -3.99
N GLN A 79 -4.08 8.66 -3.01
CA GLN A 79 -2.64 8.82 -3.17
C GLN A 79 -2.07 7.57 -3.82
N ARG A 80 -1.78 7.64 -5.12
CA ARG A 80 -1.36 6.50 -5.93
C ARG A 80 0.10 6.12 -5.67
N GLU A 81 0.40 4.82 -5.81
CA GLU A 81 1.78 4.31 -5.75
C GLU A 81 2.68 5.04 -6.76
N PHE A 82 3.96 5.23 -6.42
CA PHE A 82 4.97 5.89 -7.27
C PHE A 82 4.54 7.24 -7.86
N SER A 83 3.58 7.91 -7.23
CA SER A 83 3.17 9.27 -7.64
C SER A 83 4.13 10.32 -7.12
N PRO A 84 4.13 11.54 -7.67
CA PRO A 84 4.85 12.65 -7.10
C PRO A 84 4.52 12.80 -5.60
N HIS A 85 5.55 12.94 -4.77
CA HIS A 85 5.42 13.06 -3.30
C HIS A 85 5.02 11.76 -2.55
N TRP A 86 4.84 10.63 -3.28
CA TRP A 86 4.57 9.31 -2.68
C TRP A 86 5.33 8.21 -3.42
N PRO A 87 6.61 7.96 -3.08
CA PRO A 87 7.46 7.01 -3.81
C PRO A 87 7.24 5.54 -3.41
N LEU A 88 6.26 5.24 -2.55
CA LEU A 88 6.02 3.89 -2.08
C LEU A 88 5.24 3.07 -3.12
N HIS A 89 5.33 1.77 -2.97
CA HIS A 89 4.83 0.74 -3.88
C HIS A 89 3.38 0.28 -3.58
N PHE A 90 2.67 1.04 -2.76
CA PHE A 90 1.26 0.86 -2.44
C PHE A 90 0.57 2.22 -2.39
N SER A 91 -0.74 2.22 -2.47
CA SER A 91 -1.55 3.42 -2.46
C SER A 91 -2.18 3.66 -1.10
N LYS A 92 -2.65 4.88 -0.87
CA LYS A 92 -3.42 5.25 0.33
C LYS A 92 -4.69 5.97 -0.10
N LEU A 93 -5.81 5.58 0.49
CA LEU A 93 -7.01 6.40 0.43
C LEU A 93 -7.03 7.31 1.66
N ARG A 94 -7.01 8.62 1.44
CA ARG A 94 -6.87 9.65 2.49
C ARG A 94 -8.11 10.49 2.63
N LYS A 95 -8.39 10.92 3.86
CA LYS A 95 -9.47 11.87 4.16
C LYS A 95 -8.95 13.30 4.16
N ASN A 96 -9.50 14.15 3.29
CA ASN A 96 -9.19 15.57 3.22
C ASN A 96 -9.63 16.29 4.51
N GLY A 97 -8.96 17.39 4.84
CA GLY A 97 -9.26 18.18 6.04
C GLY A 97 -8.87 17.51 7.37
N THR A 98 -8.14 16.39 7.32
CA THR A 98 -7.60 15.72 8.52
C THR A 98 -6.07 15.70 8.48
N THR A 99 -5.43 15.46 9.63
CA THR A 99 -3.98 15.31 9.72
C THR A 99 -3.62 14.09 10.57
N CYS A 100 -2.80 13.21 10.00
CA CYS A 100 -2.17 12.09 10.68
C CYS A 100 -0.65 12.30 10.71
N LEU A 101 -0.08 12.32 11.91
CA LEU A 101 1.37 12.48 12.10
C LEU A 101 2.02 11.09 12.07
N GLU A 102 2.46 10.67 10.90
CA GLU A 102 3.20 9.43 10.75
C GLU A 102 4.57 9.52 11.46
N LYS A 103 5.00 8.44 12.10
CA LYS A 103 6.30 8.33 12.79
C LYS A 103 7.47 8.63 11.85
N TYR A 104 7.36 8.20 10.60
CA TYR A 104 8.35 8.45 9.55
C TYR A 104 7.77 9.45 8.56
N ARG A 105 8.05 10.73 8.78
CA ARG A 105 7.58 11.79 7.91
C ARG A 105 8.25 11.71 6.55
N PRO A 106 7.50 11.81 5.43
CA PRO A 106 8.11 12.04 4.14
C PRO A 106 8.94 13.33 4.19
N LYS A 107 10.11 13.33 3.57
CA LYS A 107 10.92 14.56 3.39
C LYS A 107 10.16 15.62 2.60
N ASP A 108 9.26 15.19 1.72
CA ASP A 108 8.45 16.08 0.92
C ASP A 108 7.25 16.60 1.72
N GLU A 109 7.27 17.86 2.09
CA GLU A 109 6.18 18.51 2.82
C GLU A 109 4.88 18.63 2.02
N ARG A 110 4.95 18.45 0.69
CA ARG A 110 3.79 18.47 -0.21
C ARG A 110 3.00 17.16 -0.21
N SER A 111 3.52 16.11 0.42
CA SER A 111 2.79 14.85 0.58
C SER A 111 1.53 15.06 1.41
N HIS A 112 0.41 14.50 0.94
CA HIS A 112 -0.86 14.58 1.65
C HIS A 112 -0.76 13.93 3.04
N ARG A 113 -1.28 14.58 4.08
CA ARG A 113 -1.15 14.16 5.48
C ARG A 113 -2.45 13.72 6.13
N GLY A 114 -3.52 13.57 5.38
CA GLY A 114 -4.81 13.12 5.91
C GLY A 114 -4.76 11.71 6.52
N ILE A 115 -5.67 11.43 7.46
CA ILE A 115 -5.92 10.06 7.95
C ILE A 115 -6.19 9.16 6.74
N TYR A 116 -5.72 7.91 6.77
CA TYR A 116 -5.70 7.03 5.62
C TYR A 116 -5.96 5.58 5.96
N ILE A 117 -6.32 4.83 4.93
CA ILE A 117 -6.22 3.38 4.88
C ILE A 117 -5.20 2.98 3.83
N ASP A 118 -4.50 1.87 4.06
CA ASP A 118 -3.50 1.35 3.12
C ASP A 118 -4.17 0.41 2.10
N VAL A 119 -3.79 0.59 0.83
CA VAL A 119 -4.33 -0.17 -0.31
C VAL A 119 -3.18 -0.87 -1.01
N PHE A 120 -3.07 -2.18 -0.79
CA PHE A 120 -1.96 -3.00 -1.26
C PHE A 120 -2.27 -3.73 -2.56
N PRO A 121 -1.34 -3.76 -3.52
CA PRO A 121 -1.41 -4.68 -4.64
C PRO A 121 -0.97 -6.09 -4.22
N LEU A 122 -1.67 -7.11 -4.69
CA LEU A 122 -1.25 -8.51 -4.65
C LEU A 122 -0.81 -8.94 -6.03
N ASP A 123 0.45 -9.26 -6.17
CA ASP A 123 1.06 -9.73 -7.41
C ASP A 123 1.16 -11.25 -7.46
N ASN A 124 1.04 -11.85 -8.63
CA ASN A 124 1.19 -13.28 -8.79
C ASN A 124 2.63 -13.73 -8.51
N ALA A 125 2.78 -14.77 -7.70
CA ALA A 125 4.07 -15.40 -7.48
C ALA A 125 4.57 -16.07 -8.76
N ALA A 126 5.87 -16.00 -9.04
CA ALA A 126 6.44 -16.72 -10.17
C ALA A 126 6.27 -18.24 -10.00
N PRO A 127 6.01 -19.00 -11.08
CA PRO A 127 5.72 -20.43 -11.00
C PRO A 127 6.92 -21.26 -10.51
N THR A 128 8.14 -20.80 -10.76
CA THR A 128 9.36 -21.52 -10.37
C THR A 128 9.99 -20.95 -9.09
N ALA A 129 10.70 -21.79 -8.35
CA ALA A 129 11.44 -21.38 -7.15
C ALA A 129 12.47 -20.28 -7.45
N ALA A 130 13.21 -20.42 -8.56
CA ALA A 130 14.18 -19.41 -8.99
C ALA A 130 13.50 -18.08 -9.33
N GLY A 131 12.33 -18.14 -10.00
CA GLY A 131 11.53 -16.94 -10.29
C GLY A 131 11.03 -16.25 -9.03
N ARG A 132 10.55 -16.99 -8.03
CA ARG A 132 10.14 -16.45 -6.73
C ARG A 132 11.30 -15.81 -5.98
N LEU A 133 12.48 -16.45 -5.99
CA LEU A 133 13.68 -15.88 -5.39
C LEU A 133 14.07 -14.57 -6.07
N TRP A 134 13.99 -14.53 -7.40
CA TRP A 134 14.23 -13.30 -8.16
C TRP A 134 13.21 -12.20 -7.85
N GLN A 135 11.91 -12.53 -7.79
CA GLN A 135 10.87 -11.58 -7.37
C GLN A 135 11.15 -11.02 -5.97
N PHE A 136 11.51 -11.89 -5.03
CA PHE A 136 11.88 -11.48 -3.67
C PHE A 136 13.08 -10.53 -3.69
N ALA A 137 14.16 -10.86 -4.38
CA ALA A 137 15.32 -9.99 -4.49
C ALA A 137 14.98 -8.64 -5.14
N ALA A 138 14.20 -8.67 -6.22
CA ALA A 138 13.73 -7.47 -6.91
C ALA A 138 12.85 -6.59 -6.00
N SER A 139 11.95 -7.20 -5.21
CA SER A 139 11.12 -6.47 -4.27
C SER A 139 11.94 -5.75 -3.19
N ARG A 140 13.03 -6.35 -2.71
CA ARG A 140 13.95 -5.69 -1.75
C ARG A 140 14.64 -4.47 -2.34
N VAL A 141 15.02 -4.52 -3.62
CA VAL A 141 15.59 -3.34 -4.33
C VAL A 141 14.54 -2.24 -4.46
N VAL A 142 13.32 -2.59 -4.90
CA VAL A 142 12.22 -1.61 -5.02
C VAL A 142 11.93 -0.95 -3.68
N LEU A 143 11.80 -1.75 -2.62
CA LEU A 143 11.54 -1.24 -1.27
C LEU A 143 12.67 -0.32 -0.79
N ALA A 144 13.93 -0.72 -0.97
CA ALA A 144 15.08 0.08 -0.56
C ALA A 144 15.10 1.45 -1.24
N LYS A 145 14.81 1.50 -2.56
CA LYS A 145 14.72 2.77 -3.31
C LYS A 145 13.56 3.62 -2.82
N SER A 146 12.37 3.05 -2.68
CA SER A 146 11.18 3.76 -2.20
C SER A 146 11.39 4.37 -0.82
N LEU A 147 12.00 3.62 0.09
CA LEU A 147 12.34 4.11 1.43
C LEU A 147 13.40 5.22 1.38
N TRP A 148 14.40 5.09 0.50
CA TRP A 148 15.39 6.14 0.29
C TRP A 148 14.74 7.45 -0.20
N GLU A 149 13.90 7.36 -1.21
CA GLU A 149 13.19 8.51 -1.78
C GLU A 149 12.23 9.16 -0.78
N ARG A 150 11.58 8.34 0.05
CA ARG A 150 10.76 8.83 1.17
C ARG A 150 11.58 9.52 2.26
N GLY A 151 12.90 9.29 2.29
CA GLY A 151 13.78 9.83 3.34
C GLY A 151 13.77 9.04 4.63
N TYR A 152 13.52 7.73 4.53
CA TYR A 152 13.61 6.83 5.68
C TYR A 152 15.01 6.83 6.28
N GLU A 153 15.10 7.05 7.58
CA GLU A 153 16.34 7.03 8.34
C GLU A 153 16.40 5.74 9.18
N THR A 154 17.57 5.14 9.24
CA THR A 154 17.82 3.92 10.03
C THR A 154 19.19 3.98 10.66
N ASP A 155 19.35 3.45 11.88
CA ASP A 155 20.64 3.35 12.57
C ASP A 155 21.47 2.15 12.09
N SER A 156 20.86 1.21 11.37
CA SER A 156 21.53 0.04 10.84
C SER A 156 22.46 0.39 9.68
N ALA A 157 23.78 0.22 9.89
CA ALA A 157 24.79 0.44 8.85
C ALA A 157 24.57 -0.45 7.61
N THR A 158 24.15 -1.70 7.80
CA THR A 158 23.88 -2.65 6.72
C THR A 158 22.68 -2.20 5.87
N LYS A 159 21.59 -1.71 6.50
CA LYS A 159 20.44 -1.15 5.78
C LYS A 159 20.81 0.11 5.01
N LYS A 160 21.58 1.03 5.63
CA LYS A 160 22.09 2.24 4.96
C LYS A 160 22.91 1.89 3.73
N LEU A 161 23.86 0.95 3.88
CA LEU A 161 24.70 0.51 2.78
C LEU A 161 23.85 -0.10 1.64
N PHE A 162 22.93 -1.00 1.96
CA PHE A 162 22.05 -1.62 0.97
C PHE A 162 21.21 -0.59 0.22
N MET A 163 20.58 0.36 0.93
CA MET A 163 19.78 1.42 0.32
C MET A 163 20.65 2.31 -0.59
N THR A 164 21.90 2.62 -0.19
CA THR A 164 22.84 3.41 -0.99
C THR A 164 23.23 2.67 -2.27
N LEU A 165 23.51 1.38 -2.20
CA LEU A 165 23.84 0.54 -3.34
C LEU A 165 22.65 0.38 -4.33
N CYS A 166 21.44 0.34 -3.81
CA CYS A 166 20.23 0.25 -4.66
C CYS A 166 19.89 1.57 -5.37
N ARG A 167 20.39 2.71 -4.89
CA ARG A 167 20.06 4.05 -5.42
C ARG A 167 20.26 4.19 -6.93
N PRO A 168 21.42 3.82 -7.53
CA PRO A 168 21.66 4.00 -8.97
C PRO A 168 20.92 2.99 -9.85
N LEU A 169 20.33 1.93 -9.28
CA LEU A 169 19.69 0.87 -10.04
C LEU A 169 18.39 1.36 -10.70
N PRO A 170 18.10 0.97 -11.97
CA PRO A 170 16.87 1.36 -12.65
C PRO A 170 15.66 0.64 -12.05
N ILE A 171 14.79 1.36 -11.33
CA ILE A 171 13.64 0.78 -10.65
C ILE A 171 12.70 0.03 -11.60
N GLY A 172 12.54 0.50 -12.83
CA GLY A 172 11.62 -0.09 -13.82
C GLY A 172 11.95 -1.55 -14.16
N LEU A 173 13.23 -1.94 -14.14
CA LEU A 173 13.64 -3.33 -14.37
C LEU A 173 13.14 -4.25 -13.24
N PHE A 174 13.30 -3.81 -12.01
CA PHE A 174 12.89 -4.57 -10.84
C PHE A 174 11.37 -4.60 -10.68
N LEU A 175 10.68 -3.50 -11.00
CA LEU A 175 9.21 -3.45 -11.02
C LEU A 175 8.62 -4.45 -12.02
N ARG A 176 9.22 -4.63 -13.21
CA ARG A 176 8.77 -5.65 -14.17
C ARG A 176 8.89 -7.08 -13.63
N ALA A 177 9.89 -7.34 -12.79
CA ALA A 177 10.03 -8.64 -12.17
C ALA A 177 8.98 -8.90 -11.08
N VAL A 178 8.59 -7.86 -10.36
CA VAL A 178 7.66 -7.96 -9.23
C VAL A 178 6.21 -7.84 -9.67
N LYS A 179 5.87 -6.82 -10.48
CA LYS A 179 4.51 -6.61 -10.99
C LYS A 179 4.17 -7.70 -12.01
N ARG A 180 3.40 -8.68 -11.58
CA ARG A 180 2.89 -9.73 -12.47
C ARG A 180 1.37 -9.70 -12.47
N PRO A 181 0.77 -8.98 -13.44
CA PRO A 181 -0.68 -8.86 -13.56
C PRO A 181 -1.27 -10.15 -14.12
N GLY A 182 -1.38 -11.15 -13.40
CA GLY A 182 -2.16 -12.30 -13.77
C GLY A 182 -1.72 -13.08 -15.00
N ALA A 183 -2.41 -14.09 -15.20
CA ALA A 183 -2.36 -15.13 -16.20
C ALA A 183 -1.21 -16.12 -16.01
N GLY A 184 -1.55 -17.26 -15.89
CA GLY A 184 -0.78 -18.46 -15.87
C GLY A 184 -0.87 -19.07 -14.50
N ASP A 185 -0.71 -20.17 -14.41
CA ASP A 185 -0.66 -21.26 -13.45
C ASP A 185 -0.28 -20.98 -11.98
N SER A 186 -0.16 -19.72 -11.56
CA SER A 186 0.14 -19.39 -10.16
C SER A 186 -1.16 -19.28 -9.35
N THR A 187 -1.39 -20.20 -8.45
CA THR A 187 -2.44 -20.12 -7.42
C THR A 187 -2.02 -19.29 -6.21
N CYS A 188 -0.80 -18.75 -6.23
CA CYS A 188 -0.23 -17.99 -5.13
C CYS A 188 0.00 -16.54 -5.52
N VAL A 189 -0.35 -15.65 -4.60
CA VAL A 189 -0.05 -14.23 -4.69
C VAL A 189 0.91 -13.82 -3.58
N HIS A 190 1.59 -12.69 -3.75
CA HIS A 190 2.43 -12.09 -2.72
C HIS A 190 2.22 -10.58 -2.67
N SER A 191 2.49 -9.99 -1.52
CA SER A 191 2.66 -8.55 -1.36
C SER A 191 4.14 -8.17 -1.31
N PHE A 192 4.45 -6.91 -1.52
CA PHE A 192 5.82 -6.40 -1.38
C PHE A 192 6.32 -6.43 0.08
N LEU A 193 5.42 -6.54 1.04
CA LEU A 193 5.74 -6.56 2.46
C LEU A 193 5.98 -7.97 3.01
N GLY A 194 5.68 -8.99 2.21
CA GLY A 194 5.83 -10.40 2.58
C GLY A 194 7.26 -10.91 2.58
#